data_3a943472a04c1c2ab82c001ce8b51928
#
_entry.id   3a943472a04c1c2ab82c001ce8b51928
#
_cell.length_a   1.000
_cell.length_b   1.000
_cell.length_c   1.000
_cell.angle_alpha   90.00
_cell.angle_beta   90.00
_cell.angle_gamma   90.00
#
_symmetry.space_group_name_H-M   'P 1'
#
loop_
_entity.id
_entity.type
_entity.pdbx_description
1 polymer ?
#
loop_
_entity_poly.entity_id
_entity_poly.type
_entity_poly.pdbx_seq_one_letter_code
_entity_poly.pdbx_strand_id
1 'polypeptide(L)'
;MSATADPADKSNPATRLGFEEGQIIQELGYDEDTDQDLREGIEELTGTDLVDEDYDDVADAVLLWHRDDDGDLTDSLVDALEYLAEGGLIWLMTPKTGRDGHIEASDISDAAKTAGLSQTSSINIVKDWAATRLATKSTAKGAKR
;
A
#
# COMPACT_ATOMS: atom_id res chain seq x y z
N MET A 1 -3.72 28.23 13.58
CA MET A 1 -3.43 27.95 13.08
C MET A 1 -2.75 26.78 12.83
N SER A 2 -1.61 26.74 12.70
CA SER A 2 -0.92 25.52 12.45
C SER A 2 -1.25 24.44 13.44
N ALA A 3 -1.56 24.83 14.62
CA ALA A 3 -1.93 23.84 15.62
C ALA A 3 -3.11 23.01 15.18
N THR A 4 -3.95 23.58 14.39
CA THR A 4 -5.12 22.88 13.91
C THR A 4 -4.72 21.77 12.95
N ALA A 5 -3.78 22.04 12.10
CA ALA A 5 -3.34 21.04 11.14
C ALA A 5 -2.65 19.87 11.84
N ASP A 6 -1.87 20.16 12.86
CA ASP A 6 -1.12 19.10 13.53
C ASP A 6 -2.01 18.06 14.18
N PRO A 7 -3.06 18.44 14.91
CA PRO A 7 -3.93 17.42 15.47
C PRO A 7 -4.62 16.58 14.41
N ALA A 8 -4.98 17.17 13.31
CA ALA A 8 -5.62 16.41 12.24
C ALA A 8 -4.64 15.39 11.67
N ASP A 9 -3.41 15.78 11.48
CA ASP A 9 -2.39 14.87 10.97
C ASP A 9 -2.17 13.73 11.94
N LYS A 10 -2.13 14.00 13.21
CA LYS A 10 -1.90 12.95 14.18
C LYS A 10 -3.04 11.97 14.23
N SER A 11 -4.25 12.43 14.00
CA SER A 11 -5.40 11.55 14.06
C SER A 11 -5.61 10.78 12.77
N ASN A 12 -4.91 11.14 11.72
CA ASN A 12 -5.06 10.45 10.43
C ASN A 12 -3.90 9.50 10.21
N PRO A 13 -4.10 8.19 10.43
CA PRO A 13 -2.99 7.24 10.30
C PRO A 13 -2.43 7.20 8.88
N ALA A 14 -3.22 7.61 7.89
CA ALA A 14 -2.75 7.56 6.52
C ALA A 14 -1.58 8.52 6.27
N THR A 15 -1.37 9.52 7.14
CA THR A 15 -0.21 10.41 6.97
C THR A 15 1.10 9.64 7.00
N ARG A 16 1.11 8.51 7.69
CA ARG A 16 2.34 7.71 7.79
C ARG A 16 2.69 7.01 6.49
N LEU A 17 1.74 6.91 5.57
CA LEU A 17 1.98 6.29 4.27
C LEU A 17 2.64 7.25 3.29
N GLY A 18 2.64 8.54 3.57
CA GLY A 18 3.35 9.50 2.75
C GLY A 18 2.66 9.91 1.46
N PHE A 19 1.36 9.67 1.35
CA PHE A 19 0.64 10.08 0.16
C PHE A 19 0.49 11.59 0.09
N GLU A 20 0.41 12.11 -1.11
CA GLU A 20 0.32 13.55 -1.34
C GLU A 20 -0.95 13.89 -2.11
N GLU A 21 -1.32 15.14 -1.99
CA GLU A 21 -2.49 15.65 -2.68
C GLU A 21 -2.37 15.45 -4.19
N GLY A 22 -3.43 14.98 -4.81
CA GLY A 22 -3.45 14.77 -6.25
C GLY A 22 -3.02 13.39 -6.70
N GLN A 23 -2.48 12.58 -5.80
CA GLN A 23 -2.08 11.23 -6.19
C GLN A 23 -3.28 10.33 -6.37
N ILE A 24 -3.17 9.42 -7.32
CA ILE A 24 -4.19 8.40 -7.57
C ILE A 24 -3.71 7.11 -6.91
N ILE A 25 -4.51 6.60 -5.99
CA ILE A 25 -4.19 5.38 -5.26
C ILE A 25 -5.18 4.31 -5.68
N GLN A 26 -4.66 3.22 -6.22
CA GLN A 26 -5.51 2.13 -6.65
C GLN A 26 -5.59 1.08 -5.56
N GLU A 27 -6.80 0.70 -5.20
CA GLU A 27 -7.02 -0.25 -4.12
C GLU A 27 -7.32 -1.61 -4.70
N LEU A 28 -6.59 -2.63 -4.25
CA LEU A 28 -6.82 -4.01 -4.65
C LEU A 28 -7.05 -4.84 -3.40
N GLY A 29 -7.92 -5.82 -3.50
CA GLY A 29 -8.16 -6.74 -2.38
C GLY A 29 -9.11 -6.21 -1.32
N TYR A 30 -9.89 -5.19 -1.64
CA TYR A 30 -10.85 -4.66 -0.67
C TYR A 30 -11.82 -5.74 -0.22
N ASP A 31 -12.13 -5.77 1.07
CA ASP A 31 -13.17 -6.63 1.62
C ASP A 31 -13.67 -5.97 2.90
N GLU A 32 -14.62 -6.60 3.52
CA GLU A 32 -15.27 -6.01 4.69
C GLU A 32 -14.33 -5.87 5.88
N ASP A 33 -13.26 -6.62 5.90
CA ASP A 33 -12.32 -6.56 7.01
C ASP A 33 -11.27 -5.46 6.88
N THR A 34 -11.32 -4.67 5.82
CA THR A 34 -10.35 -3.58 5.65
C THR A 34 -10.68 -2.45 6.62
N ASP A 35 -9.72 -1.57 6.83
CA ASP A 35 -9.88 -0.49 7.79
C ASP A 35 -10.45 0.74 7.09
N GLN A 36 -11.72 1.02 7.36
CA GLN A 36 -12.42 2.12 6.70
C GLN A 36 -11.85 3.48 7.07
N ASP A 37 -11.44 3.65 8.31
CA ASP A 37 -10.86 4.92 8.73
C ASP A 37 -9.58 5.21 7.97
N LEU A 38 -8.76 4.19 7.75
CA LEU A 38 -7.55 4.37 6.97
C LEU A 38 -7.88 4.73 5.53
N ARG A 39 -8.86 4.05 4.95
CA ARG A 39 -9.27 4.34 3.58
C ARG A 39 -9.74 5.78 3.45
N GLU A 40 -10.57 6.23 4.36
CA GLU A 40 -11.05 7.61 4.34
C GLU A 40 -9.92 8.59 4.55
N GLY A 41 -8.96 8.23 5.39
CA GLY A 41 -7.81 9.08 5.63
C GLY A 41 -6.96 9.25 4.38
N ILE A 42 -6.82 8.19 3.60
CA ILE A 42 -6.08 8.28 2.35
C ILE A 42 -6.80 9.23 1.39
N GLU A 43 -8.12 9.10 1.30
CA GLU A 43 -8.89 9.96 0.41
C GLU A 43 -8.80 11.41 0.83
N GLU A 44 -8.75 11.67 2.14
CA GLU A 44 -8.57 13.03 2.62
C GLU A 44 -7.22 13.60 2.24
N LEU A 45 -6.18 12.79 2.35
CA LEU A 45 -4.83 13.27 2.04
C LEU A 45 -4.64 13.55 0.56
N THR A 46 -5.18 12.70 -0.28
CA THR A 46 -4.97 12.84 -1.71
C THR A 46 -6.00 13.77 -2.35
N GLY A 47 -7.15 13.91 -1.73
CA GLY A 47 -8.21 14.71 -2.29
C GLY A 47 -8.99 13.99 -3.38
N THR A 48 -8.72 12.70 -3.57
CA THR A 48 -9.41 11.91 -4.57
C THR A 48 -9.87 10.60 -3.96
N ASP A 49 -10.88 10.00 -4.55
CA ASP A 49 -11.36 8.70 -4.09
C ASP A 49 -10.37 7.61 -4.48
N LEU A 50 -10.30 6.57 -3.66
CA LEU A 50 -9.56 5.37 -4.05
C LEU A 50 -10.22 4.78 -5.28
N VAL A 51 -9.40 4.35 -6.24
CA VAL A 51 -9.95 3.71 -7.44
C VAL A 51 -9.77 2.20 -7.31
N ASP A 52 -10.61 1.44 -7.98
CA ASP A 52 -10.58 -0.01 -7.84
C ASP A 52 -9.92 -0.67 -9.05
N GLU A 53 -10.01 -1.99 -9.12
CA GLU A 53 -9.31 -2.73 -10.16
C GLU A 53 -9.84 -2.44 -11.57
N ASP A 54 -10.98 -1.81 -11.67
CA ASP A 54 -11.53 -1.45 -12.98
C ASP A 54 -10.97 -0.14 -13.53
N TYR A 55 -10.17 0.55 -12.73
CA TYR A 55 -9.55 1.78 -13.17
C TYR A 55 -8.56 1.47 -14.31
N ASP A 56 -8.71 2.13 -15.42
CA ASP A 56 -7.97 1.75 -16.62
C ASP A 56 -6.80 2.67 -16.96
N ASP A 57 -6.31 3.41 -16.00
CA ASP A 57 -5.11 4.21 -16.18
C ASP A 57 -4.11 3.79 -15.10
N VAL A 58 -2.90 4.35 -15.15
CA VAL A 58 -1.91 3.98 -14.15
C VAL A 58 -2.11 4.80 -12.90
N ALA A 59 -1.74 4.21 -11.76
CA ALA A 59 -1.87 4.86 -10.46
C ALA A 59 -0.51 5.21 -9.91
N ASP A 60 -0.49 6.21 -9.05
CA ASP A 60 0.76 6.61 -8.40
C ASP A 60 1.20 5.60 -7.35
N ALA A 61 0.25 4.93 -6.75
CA ALA A 61 0.53 3.87 -5.78
C ALA A 61 -0.61 2.87 -5.78
N VAL A 62 -0.31 1.67 -5.31
CA VAL A 62 -1.32 0.64 -5.12
C VAL A 62 -1.41 0.33 -3.63
N LEU A 63 -2.64 0.30 -3.12
CA LEU A 63 -2.91 -0.14 -1.76
C LEU A 63 -3.46 -1.56 -1.88
N LEU A 64 -2.65 -2.54 -1.52
CA LEU A 64 -3.00 -3.94 -1.70
C LEU A 64 -3.30 -4.58 -0.35
N TRP A 65 -4.56 -5.00 -0.14
CA TRP A 65 -4.94 -5.74 1.05
C TRP A 65 -4.80 -7.22 0.74
N HIS A 66 -3.91 -7.91 1.46
CA HIS A 66 -3.65 -9.32 1.17
C HIS A 66 -3.58 -10.13 2.46
N ARG A 67 -4.33 -11.24 2.49
CA ARG A 67 -4.36 -12.16 3.62
C ARG A 67 -3.75 -13.48 3.16
N ASP A 68 -3.34 -14.28 4.12
CA ASP A 68 -2.68 -15.54 3.82
C ASP A 68 -3.52 -16.42 2.89
N ASP A 69 -4.84 -16.37 3.01
CA ASP A 69 -5.70 -17.20 2.19
C ASP A 69 -6.22 -16.51 0.92
N ASP A 70 -5.65 -15.38 0.56
CA ASP A 70 -6.04 -14.69 -0.67
C ASP A 70 -5.28 -15.17 -1.90
N GLY A 71 -4.52 -16.21 -1.75
CA GLY A 71 -3.75 -16.75 -2.86
C GLY A 71 -2.27 -16.42 -2.73
N ASP A 72 -1.54 -16.62 -3.80
CA ASP A 72 -0.10 -16.44 -3.78
C ASP A 72 0.26 -14.96 -3.74
N LEU A 73 1.01 -14.57 -2.73
CA LEU A 73 1.40 -13.18 -2.56
C LEU A 73 2.25 -12.67 -3.73
N THR A 74 3.15 -13.50 -4.23
CA THR A 74 4.00 -13.09 -5.34
C THR A 74 3.14 -12.75 -6.57
N ASP A 75 2.15 -13.57 -6.85
CA ASP A 75 1.25 -13.32 -7.98
C ASP A 75 0.48 -12.02 -7.78
N SER A 76 0.02 -11.77 -6.57
CA SER A 76 -0.71 -10.53 -6.29
C SER A 76 0.17 -9.31 -6.48
N LEU A 77 1.43 -9.41 -6.08
CA LEU A 77 2.35 -8.29 -6.25
C LEU A 77 2.66 -8.05 -7.72
N VAL A 78 2.85 -9.12 -8.49
CA VAL A 78 3.10 -8.98 -9.92
C VAL A 78 1.90 -8.33 -10.60
N ASP A 79 0.69 -8.76 -10.23
CA ASP A 79 -0.51 -8.16 -10.78
C ASP A 79 -0.60 -6.67 -10.43
N ALA A 80 -0.26 -6.33 -9.20
CA ALA A 80 -0.32 -4.94 -8.76
C ALA A 80 0.63 -4.05 -9.53
N LEU A 81 1.75 -4.60 -9.94
CA LEU A 81 2.72 -3.82 -10.71
C LEU A 81 2.16 -3.33 -12.04
N GLU A 82 1.21 -4.05 -12.59
CA GLU A 82 0.63 -3.66 -13.87
C GLU A 82 -0.17 -2.38 -13.79
N TYR A 83 -0.60 -2.01 -12.60
CA TYR A 83 -1.39 -0.79 -12.41
C TYR A 83 -0.54 0.43 -12.08
N LEU A 84 0.74 0.22 -11.81
CA LEU A 84 1.58 1.31 -11.31
C LEU A 84 2.18 2.16 -12.41
N ALA A 85 2.19 3.47 -12.19
CA ALA A 85 2.98 4.37 -13.00
C ALA A 85 4.45 4.13 -12.72
N GLU A 86 5.29 4.55 -13.62
CA GLU A 86 6.73 4.44 -13.41
C GLU A 86 7.13 5.18 -12.14
N GLY A 87 7.92 4.55 -11.31
CA GLY A 87 8.34 5.14 -10.05
C GLY A 87 7.33 4.99 -8.93
N GLY A 88 6.21 4.33 -9.20
CA GLY A 88 5.19 4.14 -8.17
C GLY A 88 5.59 3.12 -7.13
N LEU A 89 4.76 2.98 -6.12
CA LEU A 89 5.03 2.01 -5.08
C LEU A 89 3.76 1.28 -4.66
N ILE A 90 3.96 0.18 -3.95
CA ILE A 90 2.87 -0.62 -3.42
C ILE A 90 2.93 -0.54 -1.90
N TRP A 91 1.80 -0.22 -1.27
CA TRP A 91 1.65 -0.39 0.16
C TRP A 91 0.91 -1.71 0.36
N LEU A 92 1.64 -2.71 0.83
CA LEU A 92 1.07 -4.03 1.07
C LEU A 92 0.50 -4.06 2.47
N MET A 93 -0.79 -4.31 2.58
CA MET A 93 -1.48 -4.36 3.86
C MET A 93 -1.73 -5.82 4.21
N THR A 94 -1.18 -6.25 5.32
CA THR A 94 -1.37 -7.63 5.78
C THR A 94 -1.87 -7.62 7.22
N PRO A 95 -2.65 -8.65 7.62
CA PRO A 95 -3.10 -8.72 9.02
C PRO A 95 -1.90 -8.88 9.95
N LYS A 96 -2.00 -8.24 11.09
CA LYS A 96 -0.91 -8.30 12.07
C LYS A 96 -0.75 -9.69 12.66
N THR A 97 0.40 -9.91 13.29
CA THR A 97 0.69 -11.15 13.99
C THR A 97 -0.44 -11.50 14.95
N GLY A 98 -0.86 -12.73 14.93
CA GLY A 98 -1.92 -13.20 15.81
C GLY A 98 -3.32 -13.07 15.24
N ARG A 99 -3.46 -12.45 14.09
CA ARG A 99 -4.76 -12.32 13.47
C ARG A 99 -4.87 -13.30 12.32
N ASP A 100 -6.12 -13.68 12.01
CA ASP A 100 -6.36 -14.55 10.87
C ASP A 100 -5.82 -13.91 9.60
N GLY A 101 -5.16 -14.68 8.79
CA GLY A 101 -4.64 -14.17 7.54
C GLY A 101 -3.25 -13.55 7.64
N HIS A 102 -2.65 -13.57 8.81
CA HIS A 102 -1.30 -13.01 9.00
C HIS A 102 -0.30 -13.69 8.08
N ILE A 103 0.60 -12.90 7.50
CA ILE A 103 1.67 -13.40 6.65
C ILE A 103 2.99 -13.06 7.31
N GLU A 104 3.88 -14.05 7.36
CA GLU A 104 5.18 -13.87 7.99
C GLU A 104 6.04 -12.87 7.23
N ALA A 105 6.84 -12.12 7.96
CA ALA A 105 7.70 -11.12 7.35
C ALA A 105 8.64 -11.73 6.32
N SER A 106 9.13 -12.94 6.57
CA SER A 106 10.04 -13.59 5.62
C SER A 106 9.33 -13.92 4.32
N ASP A 107 8.06 -14.30 4.38
CA ASP A 107 7.28 -14.59 3.18
C ASP A 107 7.05 -13.33 2.37
N ILE A 108 6.82 -12.21 3.05
CA ILE A 108 6.66 -10.93 2.37
C ILE A 108 7.96 -10.55 1.66
N SER A 109 9.07 -10.70 2.35
CA SER A 109 10.37 -10.37 1.80
C SER A 109 10.69 -11.21 0.56
N ASP A 110 10.41 -12.50 0.64
CA ASP A 110 10.67 -13.40 -0.48
C ASP A 110 9.78 -13.07 -1.67
N ALA A 111 8.51 -12.80 -1.42
CA ALA A 111 7.59 -12.47 -2.50
C ALA A 111 7.97 -11.16 -3.18
N ALA A 112 8.36 -10.17 -2.38
CA ALA A 112 8.77 -8.89 -2.92
C ALA A 112 9.98 -9.04 -3.83
N LYS A 113 10.97 -9.80 -3.38
CA LYS A 113 12.14 -10.05 -4.18
C LYS A 113 11.80 -10.73 -5.48
N THR A 114 10.97 -11.75 -5.42
CA THR A 114 10.59 -12.50 -6.60
C THR A 114 9.83 -11.62 -7.58
N ALA A 115 9.02 -10.70 -7.09
CA ALA A 115 8.27 -9.80 -7.93
C ALA A 115 9.11 -8.63 -8.47
N GLY A 116 10.35 -8.51 -8.01
CA GLY A 116 11.22 -7.44 -8.47
C GLY A 116 11.05 -6.14 -7.70
N LEU A 117 10.59 -6.24 -6.46
CA LEU A 117 10.35 -5.07 -5.63
C LEU A 117 11.37 -4.96 -4.51
N SER A 118 11.59 -3.75 -4.05
CA SER A 118 12.45 -3.47 -2.90
C SER A 118 11.59 -3.13 -1.71
N GLN A 119 11.76 -3.86 -0.62
CA GLN A 119 11.05 -3.56 0.61
C GLN A 119 11.81 -2.44 1.34
N THR A 120 11.15 -1.33 1.61
CA THR A 120 11.83 -0.18 2.19
C THR A 120 11.44 0.09 3.62
N SER A 121 10.24 -0.25 4.04
CA SER A 121 9.84 -0.06 5.43
C SER A 121 8.61 -0.89 5.75
N SER A 122 8.36 -1.07 7.03
CA SER A 122 7.21 -1.82 7.50
C SER A 122 6.73 -1.14 8.77
N ILE A 123 5.44 -0.85 8.84
CA ILE A 123 4.88 -0.16 10.00
C ILE A 123 3.57 -0.80 10.42
N ASN A 124 3.26 -0.69 11.70
CA ASN A 124 1.96 -1.09 12.21
C ASN A 124 1.05 0.12 12.06
N ILE A 125 0.33 0.17 10.97
CA ILE A 125 -0.38 1.39 10.59
C ILE A 125 -1.68 1.60 11.34
N VAL A 126 -2.45 0.55 11.53
CA VAL A 126 -3.70 0.61 12.27
C VAL A 126 -3.80 -0.61 13.14
N LYS A 127 -4.89 -0.71 13.87
CA LYS A 127 -5.02 -1.73 14.91
C LYS A 127 -4.81 -3.14 14.40
N ASP A 128 -5.40 -3.48 13.26
CA ASP A 128 -5.41 -4.86 12.79
C ASP A 128 -4.50 -5.13 11.60
N TRP A 129 -3.91 -4.11 11.02
CA TRP A 129 -3.16 -4.23 9.77
C TRP A 129 -1.77 -3.65 9.88
N ALA A 130 -0.83 -4.33 9.23
CA ALA A 130 0.52 -3.81 9.07
C ALA A 130 0.69 -3.39 7.62
N ALA A 131 1.51 -2.37 7.39
CA ALA A 131 1.76 -1.87 6.04
C ALA A 131 3.23 -2.06 5.71
N THR A 132 3.51 -2.62 4.55
CA THR A 132 4.88 -2.81 4.06
C THR A 132 5.02 -2.00 2.77
N ARG A 133 6.03 -1.13 2.74
CA ARG A 133 6.26 -0.28 1.59
C ARG A 133 7.19 -0.99 0.61
N LEU A 134 6.72 -1.16 -0.61
CA LEU A 134 7.46 -1.86 -1.65
C LEU A 134 7.64 -0.92 -2.83
N ALA A 135 8.88 -0.70 -3.22
CA ALA A 135 9.20 0.21 -4.31
C ALA A 135 9.66 -0.59 -5.52
N THR A 136 9.43 -0.05 -6.70
CA THR A 136 9.87 -0.72 -7.91
C THR A 136 11.38 -0.54 -8.08
N LYS A 137 12.04 -1.62 -8.46
CA LYS A 137 13.48 -1.56 -8.66
C LYS A 137 13.87 -1.04 -10.02
N SER A 138 13.01 -1.25 -10.98
CA SER A 138 13.35 -0.90 -12.34
C SER A 138 13.73 0.55 -12.48
N THR A 139 13.11 1.38 -11.68
CA THR A 139 13.44 2.77 -11.74
C THR A 139 14.87 3.01 -11.41
N ALA A 140 15.29 2.32 -10.42
CA ALA A 140 16.60 2.55 -9.91
C ALA A 140 17.63 2.26 -10.92
N LYS A 141 17.40 1.35 -11.64
CA LYS A 141 18.35 1.12 -12.36
C LYS A 141 18.30 1.51 -13.58
N GLY A 142 17.26 1.40 -13.99
CA GLY A 142 17.27 1.74 -15.34
C GLY A 142 18.13 2.88 -15.61
N ALA A 143 18.18 3.57 -14.68
CA ALA A 143 18.98 4.66 -14.87
C ALA A 143 20.38 4.35 -14.92
N LYS A 144 20.76 3.77 -14.64
CA LYS A 144 21.93 3.69 -14.62
C LYS A 144 22.61 3.10 -15.36
N ARG A 145 22.27 3.20 -15.64
CA ARG A 145 22.83 2.75 -16.24
C ARG A 145 23.17 2.65 -16.61
#